data_5dc9c083327cf0c5b1f77c7c58b135ae
#
_entry.id   5dc9c083327cf0c5b1f77c7c58b135ae
#
_cell.length_a   1.000
_cell.length_b   1.000
_cell.length_c   1.000
_cell.angle_alpha   90.00
_cell.angle_beta   90.00
_cell.angle_gamma   90.00
#
_symmetry.space_group_name_H-M   'P 1'
#
loop_
_entity.id
_entity.type
_entity.pdbx_description
1 polymer ?
#
loop_
_entity_poly.entity_id
_entity_poly.type
_entity_poly.pdbx_seq_one_letter_code
_entity_poly.pdbx_strand_id
1 'polypeptide(L)'
;MKPVIGYTLGDQSGIGPEVISAALASGELPEGAEYRLIGKRVQVRLGRPNAESAKHAFDHLEQAAHALREGTVDAVVTAPVCKETLHEAGFRWPGQTEFFAER
;
A
#
# COMPACT_ATOMS: atom_id res chain seq x y z
N MET A 1 20.90 13.59 -3.67
CA MET A 1 19.99 12.45 -3.96
C MET A 1 18.60 12.72 -3.44
N LYS A 2 17.59 12.39 -4.24
CA LYS A 2 16.21 12.52 -3.80
C LYS A 2 15.82 11.29 -2.99
N PRO A 3 15.12 11.46 -1.86
CA PRO A 3 14.54 10.30 -1.19
C PRO A 3 13.48 9.63 -2.07
N VAL A 4 13.35 8.32 -1.93
CA VAL A 4 12.36 7.53 -2.65
C VAL A 4 11.25 7.18 -1.69
N ILE A 5 10.04 7.60 -2.01
CA ILE A 5 8.85 7.30 -1.20
C ILE A 5 8.03 6.27 -1.96
N GLY A 6 7.94 5.07 -1.39
CA GLY A 6 7.09 4.02 -1.94
C GLY A 6 5.66 4.20 -1.47
N TYR A 7 4.70 3.81 -2.30
CA TYR A 7 3.30 3.84 -1.89
C TYR A 7 2.59 2.58 -2.32
N THR A 8 1.63 2.15 -1.50
CA THR A 8 0.78 1.00 -1.80
C THR A 8 -0.63 1.48 -2.13
N LEU A 9 -1.36 0.68 -2.88
CA LEU A 9 -2.73 1.03 -3.26
C LEU A 9 -3.77 0.51 -2.25
N GLY A 10 -3.33 -0.22 -1.23
CA GLY A 10 -4.21 -0.78 -0.22
C GLY A 10 -5.09 -1.87 -0.79
N ASP A 11 -6.30 -2.00 -0.25
CA ASP A 11 -7.30 -2.89 -0.82
C ASP A 11 -7.87 -2.21 -2.05
N GLN A 12 -7.55 -2.73 -3.23
CA GLN A 12 -7.89 -2.04 -4.48
C GLN A 12 -9.37 -2.10 -4.84
N SER A 13 -10.16 -2.85 -4.08
CA SER A 13 -11.62 -2.79 -4.19
C SER A 13 -12.20 -1.53 -3.55
N GLY A 14 -11.41 -0.81 -2.77
CA GLY A 14 -11.80 0.42 -2.08
C GLY A 14 -11.30 1.67 -2.79
N ILE A 15 -11.18 2.75 -2.01
CA ILE A 15 -10.85 4.08 -2.54
C ILE A 15 -9.34 4.35 -2.69
N GLY A 16 -8.49 3.43 -2.24
CA GLY A 16 -7.04 3.63 -2.28
C GLY A 16 -6.49 4.06 -3.62
N PRO A 17 -6.75 3.31 -4.71
CA PRO A 17 -6.25 3.69 -6.03
C PRO A 17 -6.71 5.06 -6.49
N GLU A 18 -7.98 5.41 -6.23
CA GLU A 18 -8.54 6.70 -6.60
C GLU A 18 -7.86 7.84 -5.83
N VAL A 19 -7.70 7.67 -4.52
CA VAL A 19 -7.05 8.68 -3.67
C VAL A 19 -5.60 8.89 -4.08
N ILE A 20 -4.88 7.81 -4.34
CA ILE A 20 -3.47 7.89 -4.77
C ILE A 20 -3.37 8.58 -6.13
N SER A 21 -4.22 8.21 -7.09
CA SER A 21 -4.22 8.86 -8.41
C SER A 21 -4.49 10.35 -8.30
N ALA A 22 -5.45 10.74 -7.46
CA ALA A 22 -5.78 12.14 -7.24
C ALA A 22 -4.59 12.90 -6.63
N ALA A 23 -3.91 12.30 -5.65
CA ALA A 23 -2.75 12.92 -5.02
C ALA A 23 -1.61 13.13 -6.02
N LEU A 24 -1.31 12.12 -6.82
CA LEU A 24 -0.24 12.20 -7.82
C LEU A 24 -0.54 13.26 -8.89
N ALA A 25 -1.81 13.43 -9.25
CA ALA A 25 -2.23 14.38 -10.26
C ALA A 25 -2.41 15.80 -9.72
N SER A 26 -2.40 15.98 -8.41
CA SER A 26 -2.73 17.27 -7.78
C SER A 26 -1.69 18.37 -8.01
N GLY A 27 -0.44 17.99 -8.22
CA GLY A 27 0.66 18.94 -8.28
C GLY A 27 1.09 19.46 -6.92
N GLU A 28 0.52 18.94 -5.84
CA GLU A 28 0.81 19.40 -4.48
C GLU A 28 1.85 18.56 -3.74
N LEU A 29 2.29 17.44 -4.34
CA LEU A 29 3.32 16.63 -3.71
C LEU A 29 4.68 17.33 -3.78
N PRO A 30 5.49 17.22 -2.72
CA PRO A 30 6.82 17.80 -2.72
C PRO A 30 7.67 17.32 -3.90
N GLU A 31 8.36 18.26 -4.56
CA GLU A 31 9.21 17.94 -5.71
C GLU A 31 10.54 17.31 -5.30
N GLY A 32 10.89 17.38 -4.03
CA GLY A 32 12.17 16.88 -3.54
C GLY A 32 12.26 15.38 -3.34
N ALA A 33 11.27 14.62 -3.80
CA ALA A 33 11.24 13.17 -3.62
C ALA A 33 10.80 12.47 -4.90
N GLU A 34 11.20 11.21 -5.03
CA GLU A 34 10.70 10.33 -6.08
C GLU A 34 9.57 9.48 -5.48
N TYR A 35 8.48 9.29 -6.22
CA TYR A 35 7.32 8.51 -5.76
C TYR A 35 7.23 7.23 -6.58
N ARG A 36 7.21 6.08 -5.90
CA ARG A 36 7.27 4.78 -6.56
C ARG A 36 6.17 3.86 -6.08
N LEU A 37 5.40 3.30 -7.02
CA LEU A 37 4.37 2.31 -6.68
C LEU A 37 5.04 1.02 -6.20
N ILE A 38 4.58 0.52 -5.06
CA ILE A 38 4.96 -0.80 -4.56
C ILE A 38 3.79 -1.75 -4.85
N GLY A 39 4.10 -2.87 -5.46
CA GLY A 39 3.09 -3.79 -5.94
C GLY A 39 2.63 -3.41 -7.34
N LYS A 40 1.40 -3.76 -7.66
CA LYS A 40 0.87 -3.49 -8.99
C LYS A 40 -0.63 -3.25 -8.94
N ARG A 41 -1.14 -2.56 -9.94
CA ARG A 41 -2.58 -2.42 -10.13
C ARG A 41 -3.16 -3.77 -10.51
N VAL A 42 -4.22 -4.18 -9.81
CA VAL A 42 -4.91 -5.45 -10.09
C VAL A 42 -6.37 -5.18 -10.40
N GLN A 43 -7.01 -6.12 -11.10
CA GLN A 43 -8.43 -6.03 -11.36
C GLN A 43 -9.18 -6.72 -10.24
N VAL A 44 -10.00 -5.95 -9.52
CA VAL A 44 -10.83 -6.44 -8.44
C VAL A 44 -12.21 -5.80 -8.56
N ARG A 45 -13.18 -6.38 -7.87
CA ARG A 45 -14.54 -5.86 -7.89
C ARG A 45 -14.63 -4.65 -6.97
N LEU A 46 -14.96 -3.50 -7.53
CA LEU A 46 -15.05 -2.26 -6.76
C LEU A 46 -16.17 -2.30 -5.72
N GLY A 47 -15.89 -1.75 -4.56
CA GLY A 47 -16.86 -1.64 -3.48
C GLY A 47 -17.07 -2.92 -2.68
N ARG A 48 -16.33 -3.99 -3.00
CA ARG A 48 -16.48 -5.28 -2.33
C ARG A 48 -15.14 -5.89 -1.98
N PRO A 49 -14.60 -5.56 -0.80
CA PRO A 49 -13.42 -6.26 -0.30
C PRO A 49 -13.70 -7.77 -0.25
N ASN A 50 -12.73 -8.56 -0.69
CA ASN A 50 -12.86 -10.00 -0.74
C ASN A 50 -11.49 -10.65 -0.52
N ALA A 51 -11.45 -11.99 -0.50
CA ALA A 51 -10.22 -12.73 -0.24
C ALA A 51 -9.12 -12.39 -1.25
N GLU A 52 -9.49 -12.21 -2.53
CA GLU A 52 -8.51 -11.90 -3.55
C GLU A 52 -7.94 -10.49 -3.40
N SER A 53 -8.80 -9.49 -3.20
CA SER A 53 -8.33 -8.11 -3.01
C SER A 53 -7.50 -7.97 -1.74
N ALA A 54 -7.87 -8.70 -0.68
CA ALA A 54 -7.13 -8.72 0.58
C ALA A 54 -5.77 -9.38 0.41
N LYS A 55 -5.69 -10.45 -0.36
CA LYS A 55 -4.44 -11.14 -0.60
C LYS A 55 -3.45 -10.23 -1.34
N HIS A 56 -3.91 -9.51 -2.35
CA HIS A 56 -3.07 -8.56 -3.06
C HIS A 56 -2.60 -7.44 -2.11
N ALA A 57 -3.50 -6.93 -1.27
CA ALA A 57 -3.15 -5.90 -0.30
C ALA A 57 -2.07 -6.40 0.66
N PHE A 58 -2.21 -7.62 1.17
CA PHE A 58 -1.24 -8.23 2.07
C PHE A 58 0.12 -8.41 1.37
N ASP A 59 0.11 -8.96 0.16
CA ASP A 59 1.34 -9.15 -0.61
C ASP A 59 2.07 -7.82 -0.82
N HIS A 60 1.34 -6.75 -1.09
CA HIS A 60 1.95 -5.43 -1.30
C HIS A 60 2.52 -4.86 -0.01
N LEU A 61 1.90 -5.12 1.14
CA LEU A 61 2.47 -4.72 2.43
C LEU A 61 3.77 -5.47 2.70
N GLU A 62 3.84 -6.76 2.36
CA GLU A 62 5.07 -7.53 2.50
C GLU A 62 6.16 -6.98 1.57
N GLN A 63 5.81 -6.63 0.34
CA GLN A 63 6.75 -6.01 -0.60
C GLN A 63 7.23 -4.66 -0.07
N ALA A 64 6.36 -3.88 0.56
CA ALA A 64 6.72 -2.60 1.14
C ALA A 64 7.72 -2.77 2.28
N ALA A 65 7.48 -3.73 3.16
CA ALA A 65 8.39 -4.02 4.28
C ALA A 65 9.75 -4.46 3.75
N HIS A 66 9.76 -5.30 2.72
CA HIS A 66 10.99 -5.76 2.09
C HIS A 66 11.76 -4.59 1.46
N ALA A 67 11.07 -3.71 0.74
CA ALA A 67 11.68 -2.54 0.11
C ALA A 67 12.32 -1.60 1.13
N LEU A 68 11.67 -1.39 2.28
CA LEU A 68 12.25 -0.60 3.35
C LEU A 68 13.51 -1.25 3.91
N ARG A 69 13.47 -2.56 4.12
CA ARG A 69 14.58 -3.29 4.67
C ARG A 69 15.79 -3.33 3.74
N GLU A 70 15.53 -3.49 2.45
CA GLU A 70 16.59 -3.49 1.42
C GLU A 70 17.07 -2.10 1.06
N GLY A 71 16.39 -1.05 1.51
CA GLY A 71 16.80 0.32 1.21
C GLY A 71 16.44 0.78 -0.19
N THR A 72 15.55 0.06 -0.90
CA THR A 72 15.12 0.49 -2.24
C THR A 72 14.12 1.64 -2.16
N VAL A 73 13.48 1.81 -1.01
CA VAL A 73 12.71 3.02 -0.70
C VAL A 73 13.14 3.53 0.67
N ASP A 74 12.98 4.82 0.90
CA ASP A 74 13.35 5.46 2.16
C ASP A 74 12.17 5.56 3.12
N ALA A 75 10.96 5.56 2.57
CA ALA A 75 9.73 5.64 3.35
C ALA A 75 8.60 5.01 2.56
N VAL A 76 7.52 4.66 3.25
CA VAL A 76 6.33 4.08 2.62
C VAL A 76 5.09 4.81 3.09
N VAL A 77 4.21 5.11 2.15
CA VAL A 77 2.85 5.60 2.41
C VAL A 77 1.88 4.51 2.00
N THR A 78 0.96 4.16 2.90
CA THR A 78 0.00 3.09 2.64
C THR A 78 -1.41 3.64 2.47
N ALA A 79 -2.11 3.15 1.46
CA ALA A 79 -3.51 3.46 1.26
C ALA A 79 -4.38 2.56 2.14
N PRO A 80 -5.68 2.88 2.31
CA PRO A 80 -6.54 2.13 3.22
C PRO A 80 -6.71 0.66 2.84
N VAL A 81 -6.82 -0.18 3.86
CA VAL A 81 -7.11 -1.61 3.71
C VAL A 81 -8.38 -1.94 4.49
N CYS A 82 -9.03 -3.04 4.11
CA CYS A 82 -10.15 -3.58 4.88
C CYS A 82 -9.59 -4.58 5.89
N LYS A 83 -9.59 -4.22 7.16
CA LYS A 83 -8.99 -5.05 8.21
C LYS A 83 -9.62 -6.43 8.31
N GLU A 84 -10.94 -6.51 8.17
CA GLU A 84 -11.67 -7.77 8.30
C GLU A 84 -11.23 -8.79 7.25
N THR A 85 -11.27 -8.42 5.97
CA THR A 85 -10.86 -9.33 4.91
C THR A 85 -9.36 -9.59 4.93
N LEU A 86 -8.58 -8.62 5.37
CA LEU A 86 -7.15 -8.78 5.52
C LEU A 86 -6.82 -9.84 6.59
N HIS A 87 -7.53 -9.79 7.74
CA HIS A 87 -7.37 -10.81 8.79
C HIS A 87 -7.78 -12.19 8.28
N GLU A 88 -8.83 -12.28 7.49
CA GLU A 88 -9.26 -13.55 6.90
C GLU A 88 -8.23 -14.11 5.92
N ALA A 89 -7.44 -13.23 5.31
CA ALA A 89 -6.37 -13.63 4.38
C ALA A 89 -5.07 -14.04 5.10
N GLY A 90 -5.07 -14.02 6.42
CA GLY A 90 -3.92 -14.44 7.22
C GLY A 90 -3.11 -13.32 7.85
N PHE A 91 -3.53 -12.08 7.69
CA PHE A 91 -2.87 -10.93 8.31
C PHE A 91 -3.21 -10.93 9.81
N ARG A 92 -2.22 -11.19 10.64
CA ARG A 92 -2.44 -11.42 12.07
C ARG A 92 -2.19 -10.20 12.97
N TRP A 93 -1.85 -9.05 12.38
CA TRP A 93 -1.60 -7.85 13.16
C TRP A 93 -2.88 -7.02 13.29
N PRO A 94 -3.04 -6.23 14.37
CA PRO A 94 -4.23 -5.39 14.53
C PRO A 94 -4.39 -4.35 13.41
N GLY A 95 -3.26 -3.86 12.87
CA GLY A 95 -3.27 -2.89 11.79
C GLY A 95 -1.91 -2.79 11.12
N GLN A 96 -1.80 -1.88 10.18
CA GLN A 96 -0.57 -1.72 9.39
C GLN A 96 0.61 -1.26 10.24
N THR A 97 0.37 -0.41 11.23
CA THR A 97 1.42 0.09 12.11
C THR A 97 2.13 -1.06 12.83
N GLU A 98 1.36 -1.98 13.41
CA GLU A 98 1.91 -3.11 14.12
C GLU A 98 2.66 -4.05 13.18
N PHE A 99 2.14 -4.21 11.96
CA PHE A 99 2.80 -5.02 10.95
C PHE A 99 4.21 -4.49 10.65
N PHE A 100 4.32 -3.20 10.34
CA PHE A 100 5.62 -2.61 10.01
C PHE A 100 6.56 -2.56 11.20
N ALA A 101 6.03 -2.37 12.40
CA ALA A 101 6.85 -2.37 13.61
C ALA A 101 7.53 -3.72 13.85
N GLU A 102 6.83 -4.81 13.53
CA GLU A 102 7.39 -6.16 13.70
C GLU A 102 8.35 -6.54 12.57
N ARG A 103 8.14 -6.00 11.36
CA ARG A 103 9.00 -6.25 10.22
C ARG A 103 10.22 -5.34 10.29
#